data_c21be177ce0e6e0da258a41a17386956
#
_entry.id   c21be177ce0e6e0da258a41a17386956
#
_cell.length_a   1.000
_cell.length_b   1.000
_cell.length_c   1.000
_cell.angle_alpha   90.00
_cell.angle_beta   90.00
_cell.angle_gamma   90.00
#
_symmetry.space_group_name_H-M   'P 1'
#
loop_
_entity.id
_entity.type
_entity.pdbx_description
1 polymer ?
#
loop_
_entity_poly.entity_id
_entity_poly.type
_entity_poly.pdbx_seq_one_letter_code
_entity_poly.pdbx_strand_id
1 'polypeptide(L)'
;SDKWILTKKNLIIKSITSSMDKYDFHNVGNELYKFVWEDFCDWYIELSKANMNDTTKKVLLDVLTTILKLLHPFMPYVTEEIYSMLPVKEQESIMISSYPVFNKEEIFNESKEILEKVLEDIVAIRNLKATNKVTKDSLVEIKTEENLLKVYSSQLKIKQENLVNEVPSSLKSINY
;
A
#
# COMPACT_ATOMS: atom_id res chain seq x y z
N SER A 1 7.32 4.28 0.95
CA SER A 1 6.31 3.32 0.45
C SER A 1 6.86 1.90 0.34
N ASP A 2 8.03 1.70 -0.31
CA ASP A 2 8.55 0.36 -0.62
C ASP A 2 8.84 -0.48 0.64
N LYS A 3 9.50 0.10 1.65
CA LYS A 3 9.74 -0.58 2.94
C LYS A 3 8.45 -0.95 3.68
N TRP A 4 7.43 -0.10 3.56
CA TRP A 4 6.11 -0.36 4.15
C TRP A 4 5.44 -1.58 3.52
N ILE A 5 5.34 -1.64 2.20
CA ILE A 5 4.68 -2.77 1.53
C ILE A 5 5.48 -4.08 1.69
N LEU A 6 6.81 -4.04 1.71
CA LEU A 6 7.64 -5.20 2.02
C LEU A 6 7.36 -5.73 3.43
N THR A 7 7.22 -4.82 4.40
CA THR A 7 6.83 -5.21 5.76
C THR A 7 5.44 -5.84 5.79
N LYS A 8 4.45 -5.23 5.12
CA LYS A 8 3.09 -5.78 5.01
C LYS A 8 3.09 -7.15 4.32
N LYS A 9 3.84 -7.30 3.21
CA LYS A 9 4.04 -8.58 2.50
C LYS A 9 4.54 -9.66 3.45
N ASN A 10 5.55 -9.37 4.23
CA ASN A 10 6.12 -10.35 5.15
C ASN A 10 5.20 -10.69 6.32
N LEU A 11 4.48 -9.73 6.86
CA LEU A 11 3.49 -9.97 7.91
C LEU A 11 2.33 -10.85 7.41
N ILE A 12 1.85 -10.61 6.19
CA ILE A 12 0.77 -11.40 5.61
C ILE A 12 1.22 -12.85 5.32
N ILE A 13 2.45 -13.05 4.80
CA ILE A 13 3.02 -14.39 4.60
C ILE A 13 3.00 -15.18 5.92
N LYS A 14 3.48 -14.55 7.01
CA LYS A 14 3.50 -15.18 8.33
C LYS A 14 2.11 -15.53 8.83
N SER A 15 1.16 -14.62 8.70
CA SER A 15 -0.22 -14.81 9.15
C SER A 15 -0.93 -15.91 8.38
N ILE A 16 -0.82 -15.86 7.04
CA ILE A 16 -1.43 -16.87 6.15
C ILE A 16 -0.86 -18.24 6.41
N THR A 17 0.46 -18.38 6.53
CA THR A 17 1.08 -19.68 6.84
C THR A 17 0.52 -20.23 8.14
N SER A 18 0.42 -19.42 9.20
CA SER A 18 -0.14 -19.86 10.47
C SER A 18 -1.62 -20.23 10.39
N SER A 19 -2.42 -19.52 9.59
CA SER A 19 -3.84 -19.80 9.39
C SER A 19 -4.06 -21.06 8.55
N MET A 20 -3.22 -21.28 7.52
CA MET A 20 -3.23 -22.52 6.71
C MET A 20 -2.92 -23.74 7.56
N ASP A 21 -1.91 -23.68 8.43
CA ASP A 21 -1.56 -24.76 9.36
C ASP A 21 -2.71 -25.16 10.30
N LYS A 22 -3.61 -24.21 10.58
CA LYS A 22 -4.81 -24.41 11.42
C LYS A 22 -6.07 -24.72 10.61
N TYR A 23 -5.98 -24.81 9.29
CA TYR A 23 -7.11 -24.98 8.38
C TYR A 23 -8.15 -23.84 8.46
N ASP A 24 -7.75 -22.64 8.93
CA ASP A 24 -8.61 -21.46 9.00
C ASP A 24 -8.64 -20.70 7.66
N PHE A 25 -9.25 -21.33 6.67
CA PHE A 25 -9.33 -20.80 5.30
C PHE A 25 -10.18 -19.52 5.21
N HIS A 26 -11.12 -19.34 6.13
CA HIS A 26 -11.92 -18.11 6.19
C HIS A 26 -11.04 -16.89 6.50
N ASN A 27 -10.18 -17.02 7.50
CA ASN A 27 -9.22 -15.96 7.85
C ASN A 27 -8.21 -15.71 6.73
N VAL A 28 -7.70 -16.79 6.11
CA VAL A 28 -6.79 -16.67 4.94
C VAL A 28 -7.43 -15.83 3.84
N GLY A 29 -8.69 -16.12 3.48
CA GLY A 29 -9.41 -15.38 2.44
C GLY A 29 -9.58 -13.89 2.77
N ASN A 30 -9.98 -13.59 4.00
CA ASN A 30 -10.17 -12.21 4.46
C ASN A 30 -8.86 -11.41 4.49
N GLU A 31 -7.79 -12.00 5.00
CA GLU A 31 -6.49 -11.33 5.08
C GLU A 31 -5.89 -11.11 3.69
N LEU A 32 -5.99 -12.09 2.78
CA LEU A 32 -5.55 -11.93 1.38
C LEU A 32 -6.34 -10.84 0.68
N TYR A 33 -7.67 -10.85 0.82
CA TYR A 33 -8.52 -9.83 0.23
C TYR A 33 -8.13 -8.42 0.70
N LYS A 34 -7.97 -8.25 2.02
CA LYS A 34 -7.56 -6.97 2.62
C LYS A 34 -6.19 -6.52 2.11
N PHE A 35 -5.20 -7.39 2.14
CA PHE A 35 -3.85 -7.06 1.67
C PHE A 35 -3.82 -6.69 0.18
N VAL A 36 -4.48 -7.49 -0.67
CA VAL A 36 -4.50 -7.24 -2.11
C VAL A 36 -5.25 -5.97 -2.44
N TRP A 37 -6.46 -5.80 -1.90
CA TRP A 37 -7.32 -4.69 -2.26
C TRP A 37 -6.92 -3.39 -1.58
N GLU A 38 -6.83 -3.39 -0.25
CA GLU A 38 -6.57 -2.17 0.51
C GLU A 38 -5.09 -1.78 0.48
N ASP A 39 -4.16 -2.68 0.90
CA ASP A 39 -2.75 -2.32 1.03
C ASP A 39 -2.05 -2.19 -0.33
N PHE A 40 -2.25 -3.15 -1.24
CA PHE A 40 -1.53 -3.17 -2.51
C PHE A 40 -2.21 -2.30 -3.57
N CYS A 41 -3.49 -2.54 -3.89
CA CYS A 41 -4.18 -1.84 -4.98
C CYS A 41 -4.50 -0.39 -4.64
N ASP A 42 -5.17 -0.14 -3.50
CA ASP A 42 -5.64 1.20 -3.15
C ASP A 42 -4.50 2.12 -2.71
N TRP A 43 -3.51 1.59 -1.98
CA TRP A 43 -2.44 2.41 -1.45
C TRP A 43 -1.13 2.27 -2.19
N TYR A 44 -0.54 1.08 -2.25
CA TYR A 44 0.83 0.97 -2.73
C TYR A 44 0.99 1.33 -4.21
N ILE A 45 0.08 0.88 -5.06
CA ILE A 45 0.11 1.23 -6.50
C ILE A 45 -0.01 2.75 -6.68
N GLU A 46 -0.91 3.41 -5.96
CA GLU A 46 -1.06 4.86 -6.06
C GLU A 46 0.14 5.63 -5.50
N LEU A 47 0.71 5.18 -4.38
CA LEU A 47 1.92 5.76 -3.79
C LEU A 47 3.13 5.60 -4.71
N SER A 48 3.25 4.47 -5.38
CA SER A 48 4.36 4.18 -6.28
C SER A 48 4.39 5.06 -7.52
N LYS A 49 3.22 5.54 -8.01
CA LYS A 49 3.13 6.44 -9.15
C LYS A 49 3.88 7.76 -8.95
N ALA A 50 3.93 8.25 -7.70
CA ALA A 50 4.60 9.51 -7.37
C ALA A 50 6.14 9.42 -7.46
N ASN A 51 6.71 8.21 -7.35
CA ASN A 51 8.16 7.99 -7.36
C ASN A 51 8.52 6.65 -8.01
N MET A 52 8.12 6.46 -9.26
CA MET A 52 8.36 5.24 -10.02
C MET A 52 9.81 5.16 -10.48
N ASN A 53 10.63 4.44 -9.74
CA ASN A 53 12.01 4.12 -10.09
C ASN A 53 12.21 2.61 -10.27
N ASP A 54 13.40 2.18 -10.68
CA ASP A 54 13.65 0.75 -10.93
C ASP A 54 13.59 -0.12 -9.68
N THR A 55 13.91 0.44 -8.50
CA THR A 55 13.73 -0.25 -7.22
C THR A 55 12.25 -0.47 -6.93
N THR A 56 11.43 0.58 -7.08
CA THR A 56 9.97 0.50 -6.89
C THR A 56 9.32 -0.49 -7.85
N LYS A 57 9.77 -0.54 -9.12
CA LYS A 57 9.29 -1.55 -10.10
C LYS A 57 9.62 -2.97 -9.67
N LYS A 58 10.82 -3.21 -9.13
CA LYS A 58 11.22 -4.51 -8.60
C LYS A 58 10.37 -4.91 -7.40
N VAL A 59 10.11 -3.99 -6.49
CA VAL A 59 9.25 -4.24 -5.33
C VAL A 59 7.80 -4.51 -5.76
N LEU A 60 7.26 -3.75 -6.73
CA LEU A 60 5.93 -4.01 -7.31
C LEU A 60 5.82 -5.43 -7.86
N LEU A 61 6.82 -5.85 -8.64
CA LEU A 61 6.84 -7.19 -9.24
C LEU A 61 6.97 -8.27 -8.17
N ASP A 62 7.83 -8.08 -7.18
CA ASP A 62 8.04 -9.01 -6.08
C ASP A 62 6.77 -9.18 -5.23
N VAL A 63 6.11 -8.08 -4.87
CA VAL A 63 4.85 -8.13 -4.12
C VAL A 63 3.74 -8.77 -4.94
N LEU A 64 3.60 -8.43 -6.23
CA LEU A 64 2.63 -9.06 -7.12
C LEU A 64 2.87 -10.57 -7.25
N THR A 65 4.12 -10.98 -7.47
CA THR A 65 4.48 -12.41 -7.54
C THR A 65 4.13 -13.13 -6.24
N THR A 66 4.41 -12.51 -5.11
CA THR A 66 4.04 -13.06 -3.79
C THR A 66 2.53 -13.21 -3.63
N ILE A 67 1.75 -12.20 -4.02
CA ILE A 67 0.28 -12.26 -4.02
C ILE A 67 -0.22 -13.43 -4.87
N LEU A 68 0.30 -13.59 -6.08
CA LEU A 68 -0.09 -14.68 -6.96
C LEU A 68 0.20 -16.04 -6.34
N LYS A 69 1.37 -16.21 -5.71
CA LYS A 69 1.76 -17.44 -5.03
C LYS A 69 0.86 -17.75 -3.81
N LEU A 70 0.51 -16.74 -3.02
CA LEU A 70 -0.40 -16.90 -1.89
C LEU A 70 -1.83 -17.23 -2.31
N LEU A 71 -2.30 -16.68 -3.44
CA LEU A 71 -3.63 -16.94 -3.99
C LEU A 71 -3.72 -18.26 -4.77
N HIS A 72 -2.61 -18.77 -5.28
CA HIS A 72 -2.61 -19.91 -6.19
C HIS A 72 -3.33 -21.17 -5.66
N PRO A 73 -3.24 -21.55 -4.37
CA PRO A 73 -3.99 -22.68 -3.83
C PRO A 73 -5.52 -22.55 -3.94
N PHE A 74 -6.03 -21.32 -4.04
CA PHE A 74 -7.47 -21.01 -4.11
C PHE A 74 -7.93 -20.70 -5.53
N MET A 75 -7.07 -20.10 -6.35
CA MET A 75 -7.39 -19.60 -7.69
C MET A 75 -6.33 -19.99 -8.71
N PRO A 76 -6.09 -21.30 -8.96
CA PRO A 76 -4.94 -21.76 -9.72
C PRO A 76 -4.91 -21.25 -11.16
N TYR A 77 -6.04 -21.23 -11.86
CA TYR A 77 -6.07 -20.84 -13.28
C TYR A 77 -5.76 -19.35 -13.49
N VAL A 78 -6.38 -18.48 -12.72
CA VAL A 78 -6.19 -17.02 -12.85
C VAL A 78 -4.78 -16.62 -12.47
N THR A 79 -4.25 -17.20 -11.39
CA THR A 79 -2.91 -16.88 -10.91
C THR A 79 -1.82 -17.41 -11.84
N GLU A 80 -2.00 -18.58 -12.44
CA GLU A 80 -1.09 -19.10 -13.47
C GLU A 80 -1.07 -18.23 -14.70
N GLU A 81 -2.26 -17.80 -15.21
CA GLU A 81 -2.35 -16.93 -16.37
C GLU A 81 -1.63 -15.61 -16.15
N ILE A 82 -1.90 -14.94 -15.02
CA ILE A 82 -1.22 -13.68 -14.69
C ILE A 82 0.28 -13.89 -14.51
N TYR A 83 0.68 -14.97 -13.84
CA TYR A 83 2.10 -15.30 -13.62
C TYR A 83 2.82 -15.51 -14.95
N SER A 84 2.17 -16.15 -15.92
CA SER A 84 2.73 -16.40 -17.26
C SER A 84 3.09 -15.11 -18.00
N MET A 85 2.36 -14.02 -17.73
CA MET A 85 2.55 -12.69 -18.33
C MET A 85 3.64 -11.84 -17.65
N LEU A 86 4.15 -12.27 -16.49
CA LEU A 86 5.18 -11.50 -15.78
C LEU A 86 6.48 -11.42 -16.59
N PRO A 87 7.14 -10.25 -16.60
CA PRO A 87 8.38 -10.05 -17.38
C PRO A 87 9.58 -10.82 -16.81
N VAL A 88 9.55 -11.12 -15.51
CA VAL A 88 10.57 -11.91 -14.81
C VAL A 88 9.87 -12.94 -13.95
N LYS A 89 10.25 -14.19 -14.11
CA LYS A 89 9.67 -15.34 -13.41
C LYS A 89 10.76 -16.20 -12.78
N GLU A 90 10.48 -16.75 -11.62
CA GLU A 90 11.38 -17.70 -10.95
C GLU A 90 11.40 -19.05 -11.68
N GLN A 91 10.24 -19.49 -12.17
CA GLN A 91 10.02 -20.76 -12.87
C GLN A 91 9.06 -20.55 -14.04
N GLU A 92 8.95 -21.54 -14.93
CA GLU A 92 8.02 -21.49 -16.06
C GLU A 92 6.55 -21.46 -15.62
N SER A 93 6.22 -22.14 -14.51
CA SER A 93 4.89 -22.19 -13.93
C SER A 93 4.95 -21.84 -12.44
N ILE A 94 3.90 -21.18 -11.94
CA ILE A 94 3.77 -20.86 -10.52
C ILE A 94 3.65 -22.13 -9.67
N MET A 95 3.10 -23.22 -10.21
CA MET A 95 2.94 -24.50 -9.51
C MET A 95 4.26 -25.11 -9.02
N ILE A 96 5.35 -24.88 -9.75
CA ILE A 96 6.68 -25.42 -9.42
C ILE A 96 7.58 -24.38 -8.76
N SER A 97 7.07 -23.17 -8.54
CA SER A 97 7.79 -22.12 -7.84
C SER A 97 7.71 -22.29 -6.33
N SER A 98 8.72 -21.80 -5.62
CA SER A 98 8.74 -21.87 -4.15
C SER A 98 7.61 -21.08 -3.53
N TYR A 99 6.92 -21.65 -2.52
CA TYR A 99 5.92 -20.91 -1.74
C TYR A 99 6.59 -19.79 -0.93
N PRO A 100 5.94 -18.64 -0.76
CA PRO A 100 6.53 -17.51 -0.04
C PRO A 100 6.87 -17.85 1.40
N VAL A 101 8.05 -17.44 1.84
CA VAL A 101 8.56 -17.67 3.21
C VAL A 101 8.75 -16.33 3.91
N PHE A 102 8.39 -16.28 5.19
CA PHE A 102 8.60 -15.10 6.02
C PHE A 102 10.09 -14.74 6.14
N ASN A 103 10.41 -13.49 5.85
CA ASN A 103 11.77 -12.94 5.98
C ASN A 103 11.79 -11.81 7.01
N LYS A 104 12.45 -12.04 8.15
CA LYS A 104 12.54 -11.06 9.23
C LYS A 104 13.35 -9.82 8.84
N GLU A 105 14.27 -9.92 7.90
CA GLU A 105 15.13 -8.82 7.46
C GLU A 105 14.35 -7.74 6.66
N GLU A 106 13.20 -8.10 6.09
CA GLU A 106 12.32 -7.18 5.39
C GLU A 106 11.25 -6.54 6.29
N ILE A 107 11.44 -6.56 7.61
CA ILE A 107 10.54 -5.90 8.56
C ILE A 107 11.11 -4.54 8.96
N PHE A 108 10.47 -3.47 8.50
CA PHE A 108 10.84 -2.07 8.72
C PHE A 108 9.75 -1.37 9.55
N ASN A 109 9.70 -1.66 10.86
CA ASN A 109 8.64 -1.18 11.75
C ASN A 109 8.49 0.33 11.76
N GLU A 110 9.59 1.07 11.86
CA GLU A 110 9.59 2.54 11.86
C GLU A 110 8.95 3.10 10.58
N SER A 111 9.36 2.59 9.40
CA SER A 111 8.78 3.02 8.12
C SER A 111 7.31 2.64 7.99
N LYS A 112 6.89 1.54 8.61
CA LYS A 112 5.50 1.10 8.65
C LYS A 112 4.66 2.07 9.48
N GLU A 113 5.06 2.35 10.71
CA GLU A 113 4.34 3.24 11.63
C GLU A 113 4.17 4.66 11.07
N ILE A 114 5.27 5.22 10.51
CA ILE A 114 5.23 6.54 9.90
C ILE A 114 4.22 6.59 8.75
N LEU A 115 4.28 5.61 7.84
CA LEU A 115 3.40 5.65 6.68
C LEU A 115 1.94 5.33 7.04
N GLU A 116 1.68 4.40 7.94
CA GLU A 116 0.31 4.11 8.40
C GLU A 116 -0.35 5.36 9.00
N LYS A 117 0.38 6.12 9.81
CA LYS A 117 -0.10 7.41 10.34
C LYS A 117 -0.42 8.41 9.22
N VAL A 118 0.47 8.53 8.22
CA VAL A 118 0.22 9.40 7.05
C VAL A 118 -1.04 8.98 6.29
N LEU A 119 -1.27 7.67 6.13
CA LEU A 119 -2.45 7.17 5.45
C LEU A 119 -3.74 7.44 6.24
N GLU A 120 -3.71 7.29 7.56
CA GLU A 120 -4.82 7.66 8.45
C GLU A 120 -5.15 9.15 8.32
N ASP A 121 -4.15 10.03 8.35
CA ASP A 121 -4.32 11.47 8.16
C ASP A 121 -4.95 11.80 6.79
N ILE A 122 -4.49 11.13 5.71
CA ILE A 122 -5.05 11.31 4.37
C ILE A 122 -6.53 10.93 4.33
N VAL A 123 -6.90 9.81 4.93
CA VAL A 123 -8.31 9.36 5.02
C VAL A 123 -9.14 10.38 5.80
N ALA A 124 -8.65 10.85 6.93
CA ALA A 124 -9.32 11.84 7.75
C ALA A 124 -9.53 13.16 6.98
N ILE A 125 -8.51 13.66 6.28
CA ILE A 125 -8.60 14.87 5.46
C ILE A 125 -9.61 14.68 4.31
N ARG A 126 -9.62 13.51 3.65
CA ARG A 126 -10.60 13.20 2.60
C ARG A 126 -12.03 13.24 3.14
N ASN A 127 -12.26 12.65 4.30
CA ASN A 127 -13.57 12.65 4.96
C ASN A 127 -14.02 14.07 5.36
N LEU A 128 -13.12 14.89 5.93
CA LEU A 128 -13.39 16.28 6.26
C LEU A 128 -13.76 17.11 5.01
N LYS A 129 -13.02 16.94 3.91
CA LYS A 129 -13.35 17.61 2.65
C LYS A 129 -14.71 17.19 2.10
N ALA A 130 -15.03 15.92 2.15
CA ALA A 130 -16.33 15.40 1.69
C ALA A 130 -17.50 15.95 2.55
N THR A 131 -17.35 15.92 3.87
CA THR A 131 -18.38 16.39 4.81
C THR A 131 -18.64 17.91 4.66
N ASN A 132 -17.57 18.68 4.47
CA ASN A 132 -17.67 20.14 4.38
C ASN A 132 -17.88 20.65 2.93
N LYS A 133 -18.02 19.72 1.94
CA LYS A 133 -18.16 20.05 0.51
C LYS A 133 -17.08 21.02 -0.01
N VAL A 134 -15.86 20.87 0.49
CA VAL A 134 -14.72 21.74 0.18
C VAL A 134 -14.18 21.41 -1.22
N THR A 135 -13.89 22.45 -2.02
CA THR A 135 -13.37 22.30 -3.37
C THR A 135 -11.93 21.82 -3.42
N LYS A 136 -11.48 21.30 -4.58
CA LYS A 136 -10.10 20.81 -4.80
C LYS A 136 -9.03 21.90 -4.63
N ASP A 137 -9.39 23.17 -4.81
CA ASP A 137 -8.47 24.31 -4.75
C ASP A 137 -8.35 24.92 -3.33
N SER A 138 -8.89 24.25 -2.32
CA SER A 138 -8.79 24.72 -0.93
C SER A 138 -7.37 24.58 -0.39
N LEU A 139 -6.94 25.57 0.40
CA LEU A 139 -5.70 25.50 1.15
C LEU A 139 -5.82 24.43 2.25
N VAL A 140 -4.78 23.65 2.42
CA VAL A 140 -4.70 22.61 3.48
C VAL A 140 -3.42 22.84 4.26
N GLU A 141 -3.55 23.09 5.56
CA GLU A 141 -2.41 23.15 6.46
C GLU A 141 -2.00 21.75 6.87
N ILE A 142 -0.74 21.39 6.61
CA ILE A 142 -0.17 20.12 7.04
C ILE A 142 1.19 20.39 7.66
N LYS A 143 1.31 20.13 8.96
CA LYS A 143 2.59 20.18 9.69
C LYS A 143 3.28 18.84 9.61
N THR A 144 4.15 18.67 8.61
CA THR A 144 4.86 17.42 8.38
C THR A 144 6.25 17.66 7.80
N GLU A 145 7.06 16.61 7.77
CA GLU A 145 8.38 16.64 7.14
C GLU A 145 8.25 16.80 5.62
N GLU A 146 9.21 17.51 5.01
CA GLU A 146 9.22 17.82 3.57
C GLU A 146 9.11 16.57 2.67
N ASN A 147 9.71 15.46 3.10
CA ASN A 147 9.66 14.18 2.40
C ASN A 147 8.23 13.60 2.28
N LEU A 148 7.35 13.92 3.23
CA LEU A 148 5.98 13.43 3.27
C LEU A 148 5.01 14.35 2.53
N LEU A 149 5.36 15.61 2.31
CA LEU A 149 4.53 16.56 1.56
C LEU A 149 4.18 16.07 0.16
N LYS A 150 5.12 15.41 -0.53
CA LYS A 150 4.88 14.81 -1.85
C LYS A 150 3.83 13.71 -1.80
N VAL A 151 3.79 12.93 -0.73
CA VAL A 151 2.79 11.88 -0.54
C VAL A 151 1.41 12.50 -0.34
N TYR A 152 1.30 13.50 0.53
CA TYR A 152 0.04 14.22 0.76
C TYR A 152 -0.46 14.90 -0.52
N SER A 153 0.39 15.63 -1.26
CA SER A 153 -0.02 16.32 -2.48
C SER A 153 -0.53 15.36 -3.54
N SER A 154 0.17 14.24 -3.74
CA SER A 154 -0.20 13.19 -4.69
C SER A 154 -1.55 12.55 -4.32
N GLN A 155 -1.70 12.15 -3.07
CA GLN A 155 -2.87 11.39 -2.60
C GLN A 155 -4.12 12.25 -2.40
N LEU A 156 -3.95 13.50 -2.01
CA LEU A 156 -5.07 14.44 -1.85
C LEU A 156 -5.42 15.16 -3.17
N LYS A 157 -4.63 14.95 -4.24
CA LYS A 157 -4.76 15.64 -5.54
C LYS A 157 -4.78 17.17 -5.38
N ILE A 158 -3.96 17.67 -4.46
CA ILE A 158 -3.80 19.10 -4.18
C ILE A 158 -2.49 19.55 -4.80
N LYS A 159 -2.48 20.74 -5.40
CA LYS A 159 -1.23 21.35 -5.86
C LYS A 159 -0.32 21.62 -4.66
N GLN A 160 0.97 21.35 -4.81
CA GLN A 160 1.94 21.53 -3.72
C GLN A 160 1.98 23.00 -3.20
N GLU A 161 1.69 23.97 -4.05
CA GLU A 161 1.55 25.37 -3.71
C GLU A 161 0.37 25.68 -2.75
N ASN A 162 -0.63 24.80 -2.70
CA ASN A 162 -1.78 24.89 -1.81
C ASN A 162 -1.56 24.16 -0.47
N LEU A 163 -0.39 23.53 -0.28
CA LEU A 163 0.04 22.99 1.01
C LEU A 163 0.82 24.06 1.74
N VAL A 164 0.28 24.56 2.83
CA VAL A 164 0.89 25.63 3.63
C VAL A 164 1.22 25.14 5.01
N ASN A 165 2.32 25.61 5.57
CA ASN A 165 2.72 25.28 6.94
C ASN A 165 1.90 26.06 7.97
N GLU A 166 1.32 27.21 7.57
CA GLU A 166 0.43 28.03 8.40
C GLU A 166 -0.69 28.62 7.54
N VAL A 167 -1.94 28.48 8.00
CA VAL A 167 -3.09 29.11 7.34
C VAL A 167 -3.14 30.57 7.75
N PRO A 168 -3.24 31.54 6.80
CA PRO A 168 -3.45 32.94 7.13
C PRO A 168 -4.68 33.11 8.02
N SER A 169 -4.57 33.94 9.06
CA SER A 169 -5.63 34.20 10.06
C SER A 169 -6.96 34.70 9.49
N SER A 170 -6.99 35.10 8.21
CA SER A 170 -8.19 35.50 7.48
C SER A 170 -9.04 34.34 6.93
N LEU A 171 -8.55 33.12 6.97
CA LEU A 171 -9.25 31.92 6.46
C LEU A 171 -9.79 31.09 7.63
N LYS A 172 -11.02 30.59 7.49
CA LYS A 172 -11.58 29.64 8.47
C LYS A 172 -10.80 28.35 8.44
N SER A 173 -10.12 28.00 9.53
CA SER A 173 -9.50 26.70 9.71
C SER A 173 -10.54 25.66 10.14
N ILE A 174 -10.53 24.49 9.51
CA ILE A 174 -11.23 23.32 10.01
C ILE A 174 -10.20 22.56 10.83
N ASN A 175 -10.30 22.63 12.15
CA ASN A 175 -9.41 21.90 13.05
C ASN A 175 -9.86 20.44 13.12
N TYR A 176 -8.87 19.56 13.06
CA TYR A 176 -9.01 18.12 13.22
C TYR A 176 -8.81 17.72 14.68
#